data_f7e60401f4a18fbd1b1980d0a77f3e52
#
_entry.id   f7e60401f4a18fbd1b1980d0a77f3e52
#
_cell.length_a   1.000
_cell.length_b   1.000
_cell.length_c   1.000
_cell.angle_alpha   90.00
_cell.angle_beta   90.00
_cell.angle_gamma   90.00
#
_symmetry.space_group_name_H-M   'P 1'
#
loop_
_entity.id
_entity.type
_entity.pdbx_description
1 polymer ?
#
loop_
_entity_poly.entity_id
_entity_poly.type
_entity_poly.pdbx_seq_one_letter_code
_entity_poly.pdbx_strand_id
1 'polypeptide(L)'
;MNIGYARVSTDEQNGNGQVAELKKVCDEVHLEYASGGRWDRPCLQNVLRHIKQGDVLVVWKLDRLTRSLSDLLQILKRLERVGAGFRSLTEAIDTTTAVSRMLMQMLGSFAEFEREMIRERTKLGLARARLEGRVGGNRAALTPKQQATALKMIDEGKSQSEVAEIFKVHRSTICRLVSERRVLEHR
;
A
#
# COMPACT_ATOMS: atom_id res chain seq x y z
N MET A 1 -23.85 -17.97 5.10
CA MET A 1 -22.78 -18.84 5.64
C MET A 1 -21.82 -18.01 6.48
N ASN A 2 -21.35 -18.52 7.64
CA ASN A 2 -20.36 -17.84 8.48
C ASN A 2 -18.97 -18.40 8.15
N ILE A 3 -18.09 -17.57 7.60
CA ILE A 3 -16.74 -17.94 7.16
C ILE A 3 -15.75 -17.37 8.16
N GLY A 4 -15.12 -18.24 8.94
CA GLY A 4 -14.11 -17.89 9.93
C GLY A 4 -12.74 -17.63 9.28
N TYR A 5 -12.06 -16.56 9.68
CA TYR A 5 -10.67 -16.33 9.33
C TYR A 5 -9.83 -16.19 10.59
N ALA A 6 -8.78 -16.98 10.69
CA ALA A 6 -7.81 -16.93 11.78
C ALA A 6 -6.40 -16.77 11.24
N ARG A 7 -5.63 -15.87 11.85
CA ARG A 7 -4.20 -15.72 11.58
C ARG A 7 -3.40 -16.21 12.78
N VAL A 8 -2.56 -17.22 12.54
CA VAL A 8 -1.67 -17.79 13.55
C VAL A 8 -0.21 -17.51 13.16
N SER A 9 0.58 -17.08 14.12
CA SER A 9 2.04 -17.04 13.96
C SER A 9 2.62 -18.43 14.27
N THR A 10 3.75 -18.76 13.65
CA THR A 10 4.45 -20.03 13.89
C THR A 10 4.89 -20.22 15.35
N ASP A 11 4.95 -19.14 16.14
CA ASP A 11 5.41 -19.14 17.53
C ASP A 11 4.26 -19.06 18.57
N GLU A 12 2.99 -18.92 18.16
CA GLU A 12 1.87 -18.73 19.11
C GLU A 12 1.21 -20.06 19.49
N GLN A 13 1.42 -20.49 20.74
CA GLN A 13 0.64 -21.57 21.40
C GLN A 13 -0.87 -21.22 21.51
N ASN A 14 -1.26 -19.95 21.37
CA ASN A 14 -2.64 -19.45 21.45
C ASN A 14 -3.45 -19.56 20.15
N GLY A 15 -2.87 -20.04 19.06
CA GLY A 15 -3.58 -20.24 17.80
C GLY A 15 -4.79 -21.18 17.93
N ASN A 16 -4.68 -22.19 18.78
CA ASN A 16 -5.74 -23.18 19.00
C ASN A 16 -6.99 -22.59 19.65
N GLY A 17 -6.85 -21.59 20.56
CA GLY A 17 -7.98 -20.96 21.23
C GLY A 17 -8.87 -20.15 20.28
N GLN A 18 -8.28 -19.32 19.42
CA GLN A 18 -9.06 -18.54 18.44
C GLN A 18 -9.80 -19.44 17.43
N VAL A 19 -9.14 -20.50 16.98
CA VAL A 19 -9.75 -21.47 16.05
C VAL A 19 -10.92 -22.21 16.71
N ALA A 20 -10.79 -22.61 17.98
CA ALA A 20 -11.85 -23.24 18.72
C ALA A 20 -13.08 -22.33 18.87
N GLU A 21 -12.89 -21.04 19.18
CA GLU A 21 -13.99 -20.09 19.26
C GLU A 21 -14.66 -19.84 17.90
N LEU A 22 -13.88 -19.71 16.83
CA LEU A 22 -14.43 -19.56 15.49
C LEU A 22 -15.23 -20.80 15.05
N LYS A 23 -14.75 -22.01 15.34
CA LYS A 23 -15.46 -23.27 15.03
C LYS A 23 -16.82 -23.41 15.70
N LYS A 24 -17.08 -22.70 16.79
CA LYS A 24 -18.39 -22.74 17.47
C LYS A 24 -19.47 -21.97 16.70
N VAL A 25 -19.06 -20.98 15.88
CA VAL A 25 -19.98 -20.00 15.26
C VAL A 25 -19.85 -19.92 13.74
N CYS A 26 -18.85 -20.59 13.15
CA CYS A 26 -18.58 -20.58 11.72
C CYS A 26 -18.83 -21.95 11.10
N ASP A 27 -19.33 -21.95 9.88
CA ASP A 27 -19.54 -23.14 9.06
C ASP A 27 -18.21 -23.70 8.54
N GLU A 28 -17.26 -22.81 8.23
CA GLU A 28 -15.88 -23.14 7.85
C GLU A 28 -14.89 -22.15 8.45
N VAL A 29 -13.63 -22.57 8.66
CA VAL A 29 -12.57 -21.73 9.23
C VAL A 29 -11.32 -21.84 8.39
N HIS A 30 -10.85 -20.72 7.89
CA HIS A 30 -9.63 -20.57 7.10
C HIS A 30 -8.47 -20.10 7.96
N LEU A 31 -7.34 -20.81 7.88
CA LEU A 31 -6.15 -20.53 8.67
C LEU A 31 -5.06 -19.92 7.81
N GLU A 32 -4.56 -18.76 8.23
CA GLU A 32 -3.41 -18.09 7.64
C GLU A 32 -2.19 -18.27 8.54
N TYR A 33 -1.16 -18.93 8.03
CA TYR A 33 0.13 -19.03 8.71
C TYR A 33 1.04 -17.91 8.23
N ALA A 34 1.18 -16.84 9.01
CA ALA A 34 2.00 -15.69 8.66
C ALA A 34 2.99 -15.35 9.77
N SER A 35 4.28 -15.45 9.47
CA SER A 35 5.33 -14.83 10.29
C SER A 35 5.27 -13.31 10.18
N GLY A 36 5.53 -12.61 11.28
CA GLY A 36 5.21 -11.21 11.56
C GLY A 36 5.63 -10.09 10.60
N GLY A 37 6.12 -10.36 9.39
CA GLY A 37 6.58 -9.36 8.44
C GLY A 37 6.00 -9.47 7.02
N ARG A 38 5.35 -10.56 6.66
CA ARG A 38 4.81 -10.73 5.31
C ARG A 38 3.41 -10.15 5.18
N TRP A 39 3.25 -9.20 4.27
CA TRP A 39 1.97 -8.62 3.85
C TRP A 39 1.18 -9.53 2.91
N ASP A 40 1.80 -10.59 2.43
CA ASP A 40 1.15 -11.55 1.57
C ASP A 40 0.23 -12.45 2.42
N ARG A 41 -1.08 -12.35 2.17
CA ARG A 41 -2.14 -13.08 2.86
C ARG A 41 -2.97 -13.86 1.85
N PRO A 42 -2.42 -14.91 1.27
CA PRO A 42 -3.08 -15.67 0.21
C PRO A 42 -4.40 -16.28 0.67
N CYS A 43 -4.47 -16.74 1.93
CA CYS A 43 -5.68 -17.32 2.48
C CYS A 43 -6.80 -16.27 2.61
N LEU A 44 -6.52 -15.10 3.20
CA LEU A 44 -7.48 -13.99 3.28
C LEU A 44 -7.94 -13.55 1.90
N GLN A 45 -7.00 -13.37 0.95
CA GLN A 45 -7.34 -12.99 -0.41
C GLN A 45 -8.23 -14.03 -1.11
N ASN A 46 -7.99 -15.31 -0.85
CA ASN A 46 -8.81 -16.39 -1.36
C ASN A 46 -10.24 -16.32 -0.79
N VAL A 47 -10.38 -16.18 0.53
CA VAL A 47 -11.69 -15.99 1.19
C VAL A 47 -12.43 -14.80 0.56
N LEU A 48 -11.76 -13.62 0.46
CA LEU A 48 -12.37 -12.42 -0.09
C LEU A 48 -12.72 -12.51 -1.60
N ARG A 49 -12.15 -13.47 -2.35
CA ARG A 49 -12.53 -13.73 -3.75
C ARG A 49 -13.77 -14.61 -3.87
N HIS A 50 -13.97 -15.53 -2.94
CA HIS A 50 -15.02 -16.54 -3.03
C HIS A 50 -16.25 -16.23 -2.17
N ILE A 51 -16.16 -15.26 -1.24
CA ILE A 51 -17.27 -14.84 -0.40
C ILE A 51 -18.42 -14.29 -1.25
N LYS A 52 -19.65 -14.63 -0.90
CA LYS A 52 -20.86 -14.35 -1.65
C LYS A 52 -21.81 -13.45 -0.88
N GLN A 53 -22.83 -12.94 -1.56
CA GLN A 53 -23.93 -12.21 -0.93
C GLN A 53 -24.59 -13.07 0.16
N GLY A 54 -24.80 -12.45 1.32
CA GLY A 54 -25.39 -13.12 2.49
C GLY A 54 -24.40 -13.89 3.35
N ASP A 55 -23.15 -14.08 2.91
CA ASP A 55 -22.11 -14.64 3.76
C ASP A 55 -21.63 -13.62 4.80
N VAL A 56 -21.03 -14.10 5.88
CA VAL A 56 -20.46 -13.26 6.94
C VAL A 56 -19.01 -13.68 7.19
N LEU A 57 -18.07 -12.77 6.99
CA LEU A 57 -16.68 -12.97 7.40
C LEU A 57 -16.58 -12.78 8.91
N VAL A 58 -16.14 -13.80 9.63
CA VAL A 58 -16.04 -13.79 11.09
C VAL A 58 -14.57 -13.88 11.48
N VAL A 59 -14.14 -12.99 12.37
CA VAL A 59 -12.79 -13.03 12.98
C VAL A 59 -12.90 -13.07 14.50
N TRP A 60 -11.89 -13.61 15.15
CA TRP A 60 -11.86 -13.61 16.61
C TRP A 60 -11.58 -12.21 17.16
N LYS A 61 -10.55 -11.51 16.60
CA LYS A 61 -10.17 -10.13 16.92
C LYS A 61 -9.77 -9.36 15.67
N LEU A 62 -9.95 -8.04 15.68
CA LEU A 62 -9.58 -7.16 14.58
C LEU A 62 -8.08 -7.18 14.26
N ASP A 63 -7.23 -7.27 15.29
CA ASP A 63 -5.77 -7.32 15.12
C ASP A 63 -5.30 -8.55 14.35
N ARG A 64 -6.10 -9.60 14.32
CA ARG A 64 -5.85 -10.80 13.51
C ARG A 64 -6.21 -10.59 12.03
N LEU A 65 -7.16 -9.71 11.77
CA LEU A 65 -7.54 -9.38 10.39
C LEU A 65 -6.62 -8.29 9.81
N THR A 66 -6.38 -7.21 10.52
CA THR A 66 -5.61 -6.06 10.04
C THR A 66 -4.90 -5.33 11.18
N ARG A 67 -3.87 -4.55 10.83
CA ARG A 67 -3.12 -3.69 11.77
C ARG A 67 -3.43 -2.21 11.57
N SER A 68 -4.18 -1.86 10.53
CA SER A 68 -4.55 -0.48 10.26
C SER A 68 -6.05 -0.33 10.04
N LEU A 69 -6.60 0.79 10.49
CA LEU A 69 -7.99 1.14 10.23
C LEU A 69 -8.27 1.24 8.73
N SER A 70 -7.31 1.75 7.96
CA SER A 70 -7.43 1.88 6.50
C SER A 70 -7.64 0.54 5.82
N ASP A 71 -6.87 -0.49 6.22
CA ASP A 71 -6.99 -1.84 5.64
C ASP A 71 -8.32 -2.47 6.05
N LEU A 72 -8.75 -2.27 7.32
CA LEU A 72 -10.06 -2.73 7.77
C LEU A 72 -11.17 -2.16 6.90
N LEU A 73 -11.18 -0.84 6.70
CA LEU A 73 -12.20 -0.17 5.89
C LEU A 73 -12.19 -0.64 4.43
N GLN A 74 -11.02 -0.95 3.85
CA GLN A 74 -10.94 -1.51 2.50
C GLN A 74 -11.59 -2.90 2.43
N ILE A 75 -11.33 -3.76 3.42
CA ILE A 75 -11.94 -5.08 3.50
C ILE A 75 -13.47 -4.94 3.65
N LEU A 76 -13.94 -4.09 4.56
CA LEU A 76 -15.36 -3.86 4.78
C LEU A 76 -16.06 -3.31 3.54
N LYS A 77 -15.48 -2.33 2.83
CA LYS A 77 -16.00 -1.81 1.54
C LYS A 77 -16.08 -2.93 0.48
N ARG A 78 -15.12 -3.86 0.49
CA ARG A 78 -15.15 -5.01 -0.44
C ARG A 78 -16.27 -5.98 -0.11
N LEU A 79 -16.46 -6.32 1.18
CA LEU A 79 -17.56 -7.17 1.63
C LEU A 79 -18.92 -6.54 1.32
N GLU A 80 -19.09 -5.25 1.60
CA GLU A 80 -20.31 -4.51 1.29
C GLU A 80 -20.68 -4.55 -0.20
N ARG A 81 -19.69 -4.39 -1.11
CA ARG A 81 -19.90 -4.46 -2.57
C ARG A 81 -20.47 -5.79 -3.04
N VAL A 82 -20.13 -6.89 -2.38
CA VAL A 82 -20.65 -8.22 -2.69
C VAL A 82 -21.88 -8.59 -1.86
N GLY A 83 -22.33 -7.69 -0.95
CA GLY A 83 -23.46 -7.94 -0.06
C GLY A 83 -23.14 -8.94 1.07
N ALA A 84 -21.87 -9.05 1.46
CA ALA A 84 -21.43 -9.89 2.58
C ALA A 84 -21.27 -9.06 3.86
N GLY A 85 -21.49 -9.71 5.02
CA GLY A 85 -21.32 -9.12 6.34
C GLY A 85 -19.91 -9.34 6.90
N PHE A 86 -19.63 -8.63 8.01
CA PHE A 86 -18.43 -8.81 8.81
C PHE A 86 -18.79 -8.85 10.30
N ARG A 87 -18.15 -9.73 11.06
CA ARG A 87 -18.32 -9.81 12.51
C ARG A 87 -16.99 -10.11 13.20
N SER A 88 -16.69 -9.38 14.28
CA SER A 88 -15.65 -9.72 15.25
C SER A 88 -16.28 -10.32 16.49
N LEU A 89 -15.64 -11.37 17.07
CA LEU A 89 -16.17 -12.05 18.24
C LEU A 89 -15.84 -11.33 19.56
N THR A 90 -14.73 -10.62 19.60
CA THR A 90 -14.27 -9.94 20.82
C THR A 90 -14.60 -8.46 20.85
N GLU A 91 -14.61 -7.80 19.71
CA GLU A 91 -15.08 -6.43 19.63
C GLU A 91 -16.57 -6.41 19.22
N ALA A 92 -17.33 -5.45 19.74
CA ALA A 92 -18.76 -5.32 19.40
C ALA A 92 -18.98 -4.76 17.98
N ILE A 93 -18.36 -5.40 16.98
CA ILE A 93 -18.45 -5.03 15.57
C ILE A 93 -19.17 -6.14 14.82
N ASP A 94 -20.36 -5.79 14.32
CA ASP A 94 -21.19 -6.67 13.50
C ASP A 94 -21.89 -5.85 12.42
N THR A 95 -21.35 -5.85 11.20
CA THR A 95 -21.91 -5.06 10.08
C THR A 95 -23.21 -5.64 9.52
N THR A 96 -23.69 -6.76 10.03
CA THR A 96 -25.02 -7.27 9.69
C THR A 96 -26.12 -6.40 10.31
N THR A 97 -25.81 -5.64 11.40
CA THR A 97 -26.74 -4.70 12.04
C THR A 97 -26.68 -3.32 11.37
N ALA A 98 -27.82 -2.62 11.30
CA ALA A 98 -27.91 -1.27 10.71
C ALA A 98 -27.04 -0.25 11.48
N VAL A 99 -27.01 -0.33 12.80
CA VAL A 99 -26.24 0.58 13.68
C VAL A 99 -24.74 0.43 13.41
N SER A 100 -24.23 -0.80 13.38
CA SER A 100 -22.81 -1.04 13.12
C SER A 100 -22.40 -0.65 11.69
N ARG A 101 -23.26 -0.84 10.70
CA ARG A 101 -23.01 -0.34 9.34
C ARG A 101 -22.87 1.18 9.31
N MET A 102 -23.80 1.90 9.96
CA MET A 102 -23.74 3.36 10.07
C MET A 102 -22.43 3.83 10.74
N LEU A 103 -22.05 3.22 11.86
CA LEU A 103 -20.79 3.54 12.56
C LEU A 103 -19.56 3.30 11.64
N MET A 104 -19.54 2.21 10.88
CA MET A 104 -18.45 1.92 9.95
C MET A 104 -18.38 2.93 8.80
N GLN A 105 -19.52 3.38 8.27
CA GLN A 105 -19.57 4.43 7.25
C GLN A 105 -19.02 5.77 7.80
N MET A 106 -19.39 6.14 9.03
CA MET A 106 -18.86 7.34 9.69
C MET A 106 -17.36 7.27 9.89
N LEU A 107 -16.84 6.14 10.39
CA LEU A 107 -15.39 5.91 10.54
C LEU A 107 -14.67 5.94 9.19
N GLY A 108 -15.30 5.40 8.14
CA GLY A 108 -14.77 5.46 6.78
C GLY A 108 -14.64 6.89 6.27
N SER A 109 -15.66 7.70 6.45
CA SER A 109 -15.65 9.13 6.08
C SER A 109 -14.60 9.91 6.86
N PHE A 110 -14.45 9.64 8.16
CA PHE A 110 -13.42 10.27 8.99
C PHE A 110 -12.01 9.90 8.53
N ALA A 111 -11.76 8.64 8.21
CA ALA A 111 -10.45 8.20 7.70
C ALA A 111 -10.10 8.81 6.32
N GLU A 112 -11.10 9.03 5.47
CA GLU A 112 -10.93 9.73 4.20
C GLU A 112 -10.61 11.22 4.42
N PHE A 113 -11.33 11.89 5.31
CA PHE A 113 -11.08 13.27 5.70
C PHE A 113 -9.65 13.45 6.26
N GLU A 114 -9.23 12.58 7.18
CA GLU A 114 -7.86 12.63 7.74
C GLU A 114 -6.80 12.49 6.64
N ARG A 115 -7.01 11.58 5.69
CA ARG A 115 -6.10 11.38 4.55
C ARG A 115 -6.03 12.61 3.64
N GLU A 116 -7.15 13.28 3.40
CA GLU A 116 -7.18 14.51 2.63
C GLU A 116 -6.45 15.65 3.33
N MET A 117 -6.67 15.82 4.63
CA MET A 117 -5.94 16.80 5.45
C MET A 117 -4.42 16.59 5.40
N ILE A 118 -3.95 15.33 5.46
CA ILE A 118 -2.52 15.00 5.31
C ILE A 118 -2.02 15.38 3.91
N ARG A 119 -2.79 15.10 2.86
CA ARG A 119 -2.44 15.47 1.48
C ARG A 119 -2.33 16.98 1.30
N GLU A 120 -3.27 17.74 1.84
CA GLU A 120 -3.24 19.20 1.78
C GLU A 120 -2.02 19.77 2.50
N ARG A 121 -1.76 19.32 3.74
CA ARG A 121 -0.55 19.71 4.48
C ARG A 121 0.72 19.41 3.71
N THR A 122 0.79 18.24 3.08
CA THR A 122 1.94 17.84 2.26
C THR A 122 2.10 18.76 1.04
N LYS A 123 1.01 19.08 0.32
CA LYS A 123 1.03 20.01 -0.81
C LYS A 123 1.53 21.41 -0.40
N LEU A 124 0.99 21.93 0.70
CA LEU A 124 1.41 23.22 1.24
C LEU A 124 2.89 23.23 1.67
N GLY A 125 3.33 22.16 2.35
CA GLY A 125 4.73 21.98 2.74
C GLY A 125 5.67 21.89 1.54
N LEU A 126 5.30 21.17 0.48
CA LEU A 126 6.07 21.08 -0.77
C LEU A 126 6.10 22.43 -1.52
N ALA A 127 4.99 23.16 -1.56
CA ALA A 127 4.93 24.49 -2.18
C ALA A 127 5.87 25.46 -1.46
N ARG A 128 5.83 25.50 -0.14
CA ARG A 128 6.74 26.32 0.68
C ARG A 128 8.21 25.92 0.47
N ALA A 129 8.52 24.63 0.48
CA ALA A 129 9.89 24.15 0.24
C ALA A 129 10.42 24.56 -1.13
N ARG A 130 9.56 24.57 -2.16
CA ARG A 130 9.91 25.05 -3.51
C ARG A 130 10.21 26.57 -3.54
N LEU A 131 9.40 27.37 -2.84
CA LEU A 131 9.64 28.81 -2.70
C LEU A 131 10.96 29.10 -1.98
N GLU A 132 11.34 28.26 -1.04
CA GLU A 132 12.63 28.33 -0.32
C GLU A 132 13.80 27.72 -1.12
N GLY A 133 13.59 27.37 -2.41
CA GLY A 133 14.62 26.79 -3.29
C GLY A 133 14.95 25.32 -3.04
N ARG A 134 14.20 24.66 -2.19
CA ARG A 134 14.38 23.22 -1.91
C ARG A 134 13.64 22.40 -2.97
N VAL A 135 14.37 21.87 -3.94
CA VAL A 135 13.82 20.99 -4.98
C VAL A 135 13.89 19.54 -4.47
N GLY A 136 12.73 18.92 -4.28
CA GLY A 136 12.64 17.49 -3.95
C GLY A 136 13.03 16.64 -5.15
N GLY A 137 13.44 15.40 -4.86
CA GLY A 137 13.83 14.41 -5.87
C GLY A 137 15.19 13.78 -5.55
N ASN A 138 15.59 12.79 -6.35
CA ASN A 138 16.93 12.21 -6.25
C ASN A 138 17.97 13.23 -6.70
N ARG A 139 19.14 13.21 -6.04
CA ARG A 139 20.30 13.99 -6.49
C ARG A 139 20.58 13.65 -7.95
N ALA A 140 20.91 14.69 -8.74
CA ALA A 140 21.34 14.48 -10.11
C ALA A 140 22.53 13.49 -10.13
N ALA A 141 22.46 12.48 -11.00
CA ALA A 141 23.51 11.48 -11.12
C ALA A 141 24.86 12.08 -11.58
N LEU A 142 24.82 13.25 -12.23
CA LEU A 142 25.96 14.02 -12.66
C LEU A 142 25.85 15.46 -12.15
N THR A 143 26.95 16.01 -11.63
CA THR A 143 27.04 17.43 -11.30
C THR A 143 27.06 18.26 -12.59
N PRO A 144 26.71 19.58 -12.56
CA PRO A 144 26.73 20.43 -13.75
C PRO A 144 28.08 20.40 -14.47
N LYS A 145 29.18 20.33 -13.74
CA LYS A 145 30.54 20.24 -14.29
C LYS A 145 30.78 18.92 -15.02
N GLN A 146 30.29 17.81 -14.44
CA GLN A 146 30.35 16.50 -15.09
C GLN A 146 29.46 16.41 -16.32
N GLN A 147 28.28 17.04 -16.30
CA GLN A 147 27.39 17.12 -17.46
C GLN A 147 28.07 17.85 -18.65
N ALA A 148 28.68 18.99 -18.38
CA ALA A 148 29.42 19.73 -19.41
C ALA A 148 30.58 18.89 -19.98
N THR A 149 31.34 18.18 -19.14
CA THR A 149 32.44 17.32 -19.57
C THR A 149 31.91 16.12 -20.39
N ALA A 150 30.81 15.52 -19.96
CA ALA A 150 30.18 14.40 -20.69
C ALA A 150 29.70 14.82 -22.08
N LEU A 151 29.08 16.00 -22.20
CA LEU A 151 28.67 16.54 -23.50
C LEU A 151 29.85 16.79 -24.42
N LYS A 152 30.94 17.39 -23.90
CA LYS A 152 32.16 17.62 -24.65
C LYS A 152 32.76 16.33 -25.20
N MET A 153 32.79 15.26 -24.40
CA MET A 153 33.29 13.93 -24.84
C MET A 153 32.42 13.34 -25.96
N ILE A 154 31.11 13.60 -25.96
CA ILE A 154 30.21 13.18 -27.05
C ILE A 154 30.52 13.97 -28.31
N ASP A 155 30.73 15.28 -28.20
CA ASP A 155 31.09 16.16 -29.34
C ASP A 155 32.47 15.78 -29.95
N GLU A 156 33.39 15.25 -29.12
CA GLU A 156 34.69 14.70 -29.54
C GLU A 156 34.59 13.30 -30.16
N GLY A 157 33.37 12.76 -30.31
CA GLY A 157 33.10 11.49 -31.03
C GLY A 157 33.03 10.25 -30.16
N LYS A 158 33.06 10.35 -28.82
CA LYS A 158 32.85 9.20 -27.93
C LYS A 158 31.38 8.75 -27.94
N SER A 159 31.17 7.45 -27.86
CA SER A 159 29.83 6.91 -27.76
C SER A 159 29.19 7.19 -26.41
N GLN A 160 27.86 7.28 -26.37
CA GLN A 160 27.11 7.47 -25.11
C GLN A 160 27.37 6.35 -24.08
N SER A 161 27.69 5.15 -24.55
CA SER A 161 28.00 3.99 -23.71
C SER A 161 29.36 4.16 -23.02
N GLU A 162 30.38 4.56 -23.76
CA GLU A 162 31.74 4.84 -23.21
C GLU A 162 31.69 5.97 -22.19
N VAL A 163 30.97 7.08 -22.52
CA VAL A 163 30.83 8.20 -21.59
C VAL A 163 30.08 7.78 -20.32
N ALA A 164 29.05 6.93 -20.41
CA ALA A 164 28.32 6.42 -19.26
C ALA A 164 29.22 5.57 -18.35
N GLU A 165 30.09 4.77 -18.92
CA GLU A 165 31.07 3.94 -18.21
C GLU A 165 32.10 4.80 -17.46
N ILE A 166 32.66 5.83 -18.12
CA ILE A 166 33.61 6.77 -17.52
C ILE A 166 33.05 7.45 -16.28
N PHE A 167 31.77 7.89 -16.35
CA PHE A 167 31.10 8.56 -15.22
C PHE A 167 30.41 7.59 -14.25
N LYS A 168 30.48 6.28 -14.49
CA LYS A 168 29.83 5.23 -13.67
C LYS A 168 28.32 5.48 -13.50
N VAL A 169 27.65 5.87 -14.58
CA VAL A 169 26.20 6.09 -14.62
C VAL A 169 25.57 5.17 -15.67
N HIS A 170 24.24 4.94 -15.55
CA HIS A 170 23.55 4.18 -16.57
C HIS A 170 23.48 4.97 -17.88
N ARG A 171 23.58 4.26 -19.03
CA ARG A 171 23.53 4.87 -20.39
C ARG A 171 22.34 5.81 -20.57
N SER A 172 21.18 5.48 -20.01
CA SER A 172 19.99 6.32 -20.10
C SER A 172 20.17 7.73 -19.50
N THR A 173 21.09 7.90 -18.53
CA THR A 173 21.43 9.20 -17.95
C THR A 173 22.11 10.09 -18.99
N ILE A 174 23.06 9.55 -19.74
CA ILE A 174 23.75 10.27 -20.81
C ILE A 174 22.83 10.54 -22.00
N CYS A 175 22.01 9.56 -22.37
CA CYS A 175 21.02 9.70 -23.45
C CYS A 175 20.06 10.87 -23.15
N ARG A 176 19.53 10.95 -21.92
CA ARG A 176 18.65 12.03 -21.50
C ARG A 176 19.36 13.40 -21.51
N LEU A 177 20.61 13.46 -21.03
CA LEU A 177 21.42 14.68 -21.05
C LEU A 177 21.62 15.22 -22.48
N VAL A 178 21.92 14.34 -23.44
CA VAL A 178 22.07 14.71 -24.87
C VAL A 178 20.74 15.16 -25.46
N SER A 179 19.63 14.49 -25.11
CA SER A 179 18.30 14.87 -25.60
C SER A 179 17.87 16.24 -25.06
N GLU A 180 18.11 16.54 -23.79
CA GLU A 180 17.81 17.83 -23.17
C GLU A 180 18.59 18.97 -23.84
N ARG A 181 19.87 18.79 -24.16
CA ARG A 181 20.68 19.75 -24.89
C ARG A 181 20.08 20.02 -26.27
N ARG A 182 19.71 19.01 -27.05
CA ARG A 182 19.10 19.17 -28.38
C ARG A 182 17.81 20.00 -28.34
N VAL A 183 17.00 19.82 -27.33
CA VAL A 183 15.76 20.60 -27.14
C VAL A 183 16.05 22.09 -26.85
N LEU A 184 17.15 22.40 -26.14
CA LEU A 184 17.56 23.76 -25.85
C LEU A 184 18.18 24.47 -27.05
N GLU A 185 18.86 23.74 -27.93
CA GLU A 185 19.48 24.28 -29.14
C GLU A 185 18.46 24.56 -30.29
N HIS A 186 17.24 24.02 -30.18
CA HIS A 186 16.15 24.19 -31.16
C HIS A 186 15.06 25.17 -30.69
N ARG A 187 15.30 25.92 -29.61
CA ARG A 187 14.44 26.99 -29.10
C ARG A 187 15.10 28.34 -29.29
#